data_c782d3eb249cb42eafc4ffe83cf5128e
#
_entry.id   c782d3eb249cb42eafc4ffe83cf5128e
#
_cell.length_a   1.000
_cell.length_b   1.000
_cell.length_c   1.000
_cell.angle_alpha   90.00
_cell.angle_beta   90.00
_cell.angle_gamma   90.00
#
_symmetry.space_group_name_H-M   'P 1'
#
loop_
_entity.id
_entity.type
_entity.pdbx_description
1 polymer ?
#
loop_
_entity_poly.entity_id
_entity_poly.type
_entity_poly.pdbx_seq_one_letter_code
_entity_poly.pdbx_strand_id
1 'polypeptide(L)'
;YVTHDQVEAMTLGDRIVVIEGGRIRQADEPHRTYAAPADPFVASFIGTPPMNLWEGALMTEGGETVFRSHDLTLPMPARLIPPDSTQNSAVTLGIRPEDIQLRETQTALPLSGLVELVEDLGADLLLHCRAGELRLVVRTARRTDKIQGQTVKLFFPVDKLHLFIDHRRFDPPTTTPT
;
A
#
# COMPACT_ATOMS: atom_id res chain seq x y z
N TYR A 1 2.92 -28.08 5.11
CA TYR A 1 4.26 -27.53 5.25
C TYR A 1 4.23 -26.23 6.05
N VAL A 2 5.14 -26.03 6.98
CA VAL A 2 5.27 -24.82 7.79
C VAL A 2 6.60 -24.16 7.46
N THR A 3 6.56 -22.91 7.08
CA THR A 3 7.75 -22.12 6.74
C THR A 3 7.60 -20.67 7.21
N HIS A 4 8.71 -20.00 7.40
CA HIS A 4 8.78 -18.55 7.55
C HIS A 4 9.27 -17.88 6.24
N ASP A 5 9.62 -18.65 5.23
CA ASP A 5 10.01 -18.15 3.92
C ASP A 5 8.78 -17.88 3.06
N GLN A 6 8.59 -16.60 2.73
CA GLN A 6 7.44 -16.15 1.93
C GLN A 6 7.51 -16.66 0.49
N VAL A 7 8.71 -16.78 -0.09
CA VAL A 7 8.88 -17.25 -1.47
C VAL A 7 8.46 -18.71 -1.57
N GLU A 8 8.87 -19.56 -0.60
CA GLU A 8 8.42 -20.93 -0.53
C GLU A 8 6.90 -21.02 -0.38
N ALA A 9 6.32 -20.26 0.57
CA ALA A 9 4.87 -20.27 0.79
C ALA A 9 4.09 -19.88 -0.46
N MET A 10 4.55 -18.84 -1.16
CA MET A 10 3.88 -18.30 -2.36
C MET A 10 4.03 -19.19 -3.60
N THR A 11 5.07 -20.04 -3.66
CA THR A 11 5.38 -20.85 -4.86
C THR A 11 4.98 -22.29 -4.75
N LEU A 12 4.95 -22.89 -3.55
CA LEU A 12 4.75 -24.33 -3.35
C LEU A 12 3.32 -24.72 -2.98
N GLY A 13 2.51 -23.80 -2.49
CA GLY A 13 1.17 -24.10 -1.99
C GLY A 13 0.05 -23.59 -2.89
N ASP A 14 -0.97 -24.42 -3.11
CA ASP A 14 -2.24 -23.96 -3.70
C ASP A 14 -3.02 -23.06 -2.73
N ARG A 15 -2.73 -23.19 -1.45
CA ARG A 15 -3.33 -22.40 -0.37
C ARG A 15 -2.31 -22.10 0.70
N ILE A 16 -2.29 -20.87 1.17
CA ILE A 16 -1.45 -20.43 2.29
C ILE A 16 -2.31 -20.01 3.48
N VAL A 17 -1.77 -20.23 4.67
CA VAL A 17 -2.41 -19.83 5.93
C VAL A 17 -1.43 -18.93 6.68
N VAL A 18 -1.78 -17.66 6.83
CA VAL A 18 -1.02 -16.71 7.62
C VAL A 18 -1.50 -16.77 9.06
N ILE A 19 -0.56 -17.01 9.99
CA ILE A 19 -0.84 -17.17 11.42
C ILE A 19 -0.06 -16.12 12.21
N GLU A 20 -0.74 -15.47 13.15
CA GLU A 20 -0.14 -14.55 14.12
C GLU A 20 -0.67 -14.86 15.52
N GLY A 21 0.21 -15.00 16.51
CA GLY A 21 -0.17 -15.26 17.90
C GLY A 21 -1.07 -16.50 18.07
N GLY A 22 -0.89 -17.54 17.25
CA GLY A 22 -1.69 -18.76 17.27
C GLY A 22 -3.09 -18.61 16.64
N ARG A 23 -3.38 -17.49 15.98
CA ARG A 23 -4.67 -17.25 15.29
C ARG A 23 -4.45 -17.15 13.79
N ILE A 24 -5.37 -17.72 13.03
CA ILE A 24 -5.39 -17.58 11.57
C ILE A 24 -5.83 -16.17 11.24
N ARG A 25 -4.97 -15.41 10.53
CA ARG A 25 -5.26 -14.07 10.02
C ARG A 25 -5.89 -14.12 8.63
N GLN A 26 -5.38 -14.99 7.76
CA GLN A 26 -5.94 -15.24 6.44
C GLN A 26 -5.61 -16.67 5.99
N ALA A 27 -6.52 -17.29 5.25
CA ALA A 27 -6.31 -18.59 4.62
C ALA A 27 -6.91 -18.55 3.21
N ASP A 28 -6.06 -18.38 2.19
CA ASP A 28 -6.49 -18.18 0.80
C ASP A 28 -5.40 -18.66 -0.18
N GLU A 29 -5.68 -18.56 -1.48
CA GLU A 29 -4.67 -18.74 -2.52
C GLU A 29 -3.53 -17.71 -2.36
N PRO A 30 -2.28 -18.06 -2.69
CA PRO A 30 -1.13 -17.13 -2.57
C PRO A 30 -1.37 -15.78 -3.24
N HIS A 31 -1.79 -15.80 -4.50
CA HIS A 31 -2.06 -14.57 -5.26
C HIS A 31 -3.13 -13.69 -4.60
N ARG A 32 -4.22 -14.31 -4.09
CA ARG A 32 -5.28 -13.55 -3.40
C ARG A 32 -4.81 -12.97 -2.08
N THR A 33 -4.02 -13.74 -1.31
CA THR A 33 -3.42 -13.25 -0.06
C THR A 33 -2.53 -12.03 -0.30
N TYR A 34 -1.77 -12.03 -1.41
CA TYR A 34 -0.94 -10.89 -1.81
C TYR A 34 -1.77 -9.70 -2.29
N ALA A 35 -2.71 -9.93 -3.22
CA ALA A 35 -3.50 -8.87 -3.85
C ALA A 35 -4.60 -8.31 -2.94
N ALA A 36 -5.09 -9.11 -1.99
CA ALA A 36 -6.21 -8.79 -1.13
C ALA A 36 -5.95 -9.21 0.33
N PRO A 37 -4.92 -8.63 0.98
CA PRO A 37 -4.62 -8.95 2.38
C PRO A 37 -5.81 -8.58 3.27
N ALA A 38 -6.18 -9.49 4.17
CA ALA A 38 -7.37 -9.32 5.03
C ALA A 38 -7.21 -8.21 6.06
N ASP A 39 -5.98 -7.90 6.45
CA ASP A 39 -5.67 -6.90 7.45
C ASP A 39 -4.24 -6.34 7.27
N PRO A 40 -3.87 -5.26 8.02
CA PRO A 40 -2.54 -4.65 7.93
C PRO A 40 -1.39 -5.61 8.28
N PHE A 41 -1.62 -6.58 9.17
CA PHE A 41 -0.60 -7.57 9.50
C PHE A 41 -0.26 -8.44 8.28
N VAL A 42 -1.28 -9.01 7.63
CA VAL A 42 -1.08 -9.81 6.41
C VAL A 42 -0.43 -8.96 5.31
N ALA A 43 -0.86 -7.70 5.15
CA ALA A 43 -0.33 -6.77 4.17
C ALA A 43 1.18 -6.49 4.37
N SER A 44 1.61 -6.37 5.64
CA SER A 44 3.02 -6.15 6.00
C SER A 44 3.84 -7.43 5.99
N PHE A 45 3.21 -8.57 6.30
CA PHE A 45 3.90 -9.86 6.39
C PHE A 45 4.15 -10.48 5.01
N ILE A 46 3.20 -10.35 4.07
CA ILE A 46 3.30 -10.93 2.73
C ILE A 46 3.78 -9.89 1.73
N GLY A 47 4.98 -10.13 1.20
CA GLY A 47 5.68 -9.27 0.21
C GLY A 47 7.03 -8.78 0.70
N THR A 48 7.99 -8.71 -0.24
CA THR A 48 9.35 -8.19 0.01
C THR A 48 9.71 -7.20 -1.09
N PRO A 49 9.79 -5.90 -0.75
CA PRO A 49 9.52 -5.26 0.54
C PRO A 49 8.04 -5.37 0.97
N PRO A 50 7.74 -5.16 2.27
CA PRO A 50 6.37 -5.12 2.76
C PRO A 50 5.56 -3.97 2.16
N MET A 51 4.22 -4.04 2.23
CA MET A 51 3.34 -2.94 1.86
C MET A 51 3.65 -1.69 2.69
N ASN A 52 3.71 -0.54 2.04
CA ASN A 52 3.70 0.74 2.75
C ASN A 52 2.34 0.89 3.44
N LEU A 53 2.33 1.14 4.75
CA LEU A 53 1.13 1.29 5.56
C LEU A 53 1.24 2.57 6.39
N TRP A 54 0.20 3.39 6.37
CA TRP A 54 0.14 4.63 7.13
C TRP A 54 -1.16 4.69 7.92
N GLU A 55 -1.04 4.82 9.22
CA GLU A 55 -2.18 5.10 10.09
C GLU A 55 -2.59 6.58 9.93
N GLY A 56 -3.90 6.81 9.91
CA GLY A 56 -4.46 8.14 9.74
C GLY A 56 -5.96 8.15 9.96
N ALA A 57 -6.62 9.18 9.44
CA ALA A 57 -8.06 9.32 9.53
C ALA A 57 -8.65 9.80 8.20
N LEU A 58 -9.88 9.37 7.92
CA LEU A 58 -10.72 9.98 6.90
C LEU A 58 -11.37 11.24 7.46
N MET A 59 -11.18 12.35 6.77
CA MET A 59 -11.70 13.66 7.17
C MET A 59 -12.44 14.30 5.99
N THR A 60 -13.37 15.20 6.28
CA THR A 60 -14.01 16.03 5.26
C THR A 60 -13.41 17.43 5.29
N GLU A 61 -12.80 17.84 4.20
CA GLU A 61 -12.21 19.17 3.99
C GLU A 61 -12.75 19.77 2.71
N GLY A 62 -13.33 20.97 2.80
CA GLY A 62 -13.90 21.65 1.63
C GLY A 62 -15.03 20.89 0.90
N GLY A 63 -15.66 19.92 1.57
CA GLY A 63 -16.69 19.06 0.95
C GLY A 63 -16.14 17.78 0.29
N GLU A 64 -14.83 17.59 0.32
CA GLU A 64 -14.18 16.38 -0.19
C GLU A 64 -13.66 15.51 0.95
N THR A 65 -13.65 14.20 0.76
CA THR A 65 -13.06 13.26 1.73
C THR A 65 -11.57 13.15 1.44
N VAL A 66 -10.77 13.35 2.49
CA VAL A 66 -9.30 13.21 2.45
C VAL A 66 -8.83 12.20 3.48
N PHE A 67 -7.75 11.51 3.17
CA PHE A 67 -6.95 10.77 4.15
C PHE A 67 -5.92 11.73 4.73
N ARG A 68 -5.85 11.81 6.04
CA ARG A 68 -4.84 12.61 6.76
C ARG A 68 -4.00 11.73 7.67
N SER A 69 -2.69 11.83 7.54
CA SER A 69 -1.71 11.21 8.42
C SER A 69 -0.54 12.18 8.62
N HIS A 70 -0.30 12.62 9.85
CA HIS A 70 0.67 13.66 10.16
C HIS A 70 0.46 14.90 9.28
N ASP A 71 1.46 15.29 8.50
CA ASP A 71 1.43 16.40 7.55
C ASP A 71 0.98 16.01 6.12
N LEU A 72 0.72 14.72 5.89
CA LEU A 72 0.19 14.23 4.62
C LEU A 72 -1.32 14.38 4.56
N THR A 73 -1.80 14.99 3.49
CA THR A 73 -3.22 14.99 3.10
C THR A 73 -3.33 14.47 1.68
N LEU A 74 -4.12 13.40 1.48
CA LEU A 74 -4.40 12.82 0.18
C LEU A 74 -5.90 12.84 -0.09
N PRO A 75 -6.36 13.33 -1.26
CA PRO A 75 -7.76 13.21 -1.64
C PRO A 75 -8.14 11.74 -1.78
N MET A 76 -9.28 11.34 -1.20
CA MET A 76 -9.70 9.95 -1.27
C MET A 76 -10.64 9.74 -2.45
N PRO A 77 -10.35 8.74 -3.29
CA PRO A 77 -11.25 8.38 -4.39
C PRO A 77 -12.56 7.83 -3.82
N ALA A 78 -13.68 8.23 -4.44
CA ALA A 78 -15.02 7.89 -3.96
C ALA A 78 -15.22 6.38 -3.69
N ARG A 79 -14.59 5.50 -4.48
CA ARG A 79 -14.66 4.06 -4.30
C ARG A 79 -14.05 3.55 -2.98
N LEU A 80 -13.10 4.30 -2.39
CA LEU A 80 -12.45 3.96 -1.12
C LEU A 80 -13.07 4.68 0.08
N ILE A 81 -14.17 5.38 -0.11
CA ILE A 81 -14.89 6.03 0.97
C ILE A 81 -16.00 5.08 1.43
N PRO A 82 -15.92 4.54 2.66
CA PRO A 82 -16.99 3.70 3.19
C PRO A 82 -18.30 4.49 3.32
N PRO A 83 -19.45 3.90 2.99
CA PRO A 83 -20.74 4.60 3.09
C PRO A 83 -21.07 5.14 4.48
N ASP A 84 -20.61 4.41 5.52
CA ASP A 84 -20.85 4.74 6.92
C ASP A 84 -19.65 5.46 7.56
N SER A 85 -18.68 5.95 6.76
CA SER A 85 -17.53 6.65 7.33
C SER A 85 -17.97 7.95 7.99
N THR A 86 -17.76 8.03 9.29
CA THR A 86 -17.96 9.27 10.05
C THR A 86 -16.70 10.14 9.94
N GLN A 87 -16.88 11.44 10.20
CA GLN A 87 -15.73 12.35 10.32
C GLN A 87 -14.75 11.84 11.37
N ASN A 88 -13.45 11.81 11.06
CA ASN A 88 -12.35 11.29 11.89
C ASN A 88 -12.33 9.76 12.09
N SER A 89 -12.89 8.98 11.16
CA SER A 89 -12.74 7.52 11.21
C SER A 89 -11.26 7.13 11.08
N ALA A 90 -10.72 6.47 12.10
CA ALA A 90 -9.36 5.96 12.10
C ALA A 90 -9.23 4.84 11.04
N VAL A 91 -8.24 4.97 10.17
CA VAL A 91 -8.01 4.02 9.07
C VAL A 91 -6.51 3.82 8.85
N THR A 92 -6.16 2.71 8.19
CA THR A 92 -4.82 2.50 7.66
C THR A 92 -4.90 2.50 6.14
N LEU A 93 -4.11 3.36 5.49
CA LEU A 93 -3.96 3.39 4.04
C LEU A 93 -2.73 2.57 3.65
N GLY A 94 -2.84 1.73 2.61
CA GLY A 94 -1.79 0.87 2.13
C GLY A 94 -1.55 0.98 0.63
N ILE A 95 -0.28 0.82 0.22
CA ILE A 95 0.11 0.63 -1.18
C ILE A 95 1.36 -0.21 -1.27
N ARG A 96 1.42 -1.12 -2.24
CA ARG A 96 2.62 -1.93 -2.48
C ARG A 96 3.76 -1.09 -3.05
N PRO A 97 5.02 -1.39 -2.70
CA PRO A 97 6.19 -0.66 -3.23
C PRO A 97 6.27 -0.65 -4.76
N GLU A 98 5.93 -1.75 -5.41
CA GLU A 98 5.93 -1.90 -6.87
C GLU A 98 4.75 -1.22 -7.58
N ASP A 99 3.69 -0.90 -6.85
CA ASP A 99 2.54 -0.20 -7.40
C ASP A 99 2.73 1.32 -7.43
N ILE A 100 3.70 1.85 -6.67
CA ILE A 100 4.04 3.27 -6.69
C ILE A 100 4.81 3.59 -7.97
N GLN A 101 4.34 4.57 -8.73
CA GLN A 101 4.90 4.93 -10.02
C GLN A 101 5.71 6.23 -9.95
N LEU A 102 6.76 6.32 -10.78
CA LEU A 102 7.57 7.53 -10.98
C LEU A 102 7.11 8.36 -12.19
N ARG A 103 6.06 7.92 -12.86
CA ARG A 103 5.44 8.60 -14.00
C ARG A 103 3.97 8.81 -13.73
N GLU A 104 3.47 9.96 -14.16
CA GLU A 104 2.06 10.30 -14.03
C GLU A 104 1.17 9.37 -14.84
N THR A 105 0.06 8.95 -14.23
CA THR A 105 -1.04 8.23 -14.86
C THR A 105 -2.35 8.95 -14.58
N GLN A 106 -3.36 8.77 -15.42
CA GLN A 106 -4.61 9.54 -15.39
C GLN A 106 -5.38 9.45 -14.06
N THR A 107 -5.19 8.39 -13.31
CA THR A 107 -5.96 8.12 -12.07
C THR A 107 -5.04 7.90 -10.86
N ALA A 108 -3.89 8.58 -10.80
CA ALA A 108 -2.96 8.45 -9.69
C ALA A 108 -2.92 9.73 -8.84
N LEU A 109 -2.77 9.53 -7.54
CA LEU A 109 -2.59 10.63 -6.59
C LEU A 109 -1.11 11.01 -6.52
N PRO A 110 -0.74 12.28 -6.76
CA PRO A 110 0.65 12.71 -6.72
C PRO A 110 1.13 12.95 -5.28
N LEU A 111 2.37 12.56 -5.00
CA LEU A 111 3.09 12.86 -3.78
C LEU A 111 4.53 13.22 -4.12
N SER A 112 5.11 14.24 -3.48
CA SER A 112 6.54 14.55 -3.61
C SER A 112 7.32 13.91 -2.47
N GLY A 113 8.38 13.16 -2.80
CA GLY A 113 9.23 12.50 -1.82
C GLY A 113 10.71 12.72 -2.09
N LEU A 114 11.49 12.97 -1.03
CA LEU A 114 12.95 12.98 -1.07
C LEU A 114 13.46 11.54 -1.06
N VAL A 115 14.26 11.16 -2.05
CA VAL A 115 14.94 9.84 -2.08
C VAL A 115 16.14 9.89 -1.14
N GLU A 116 16.02 9.29 0.04
CA GLU A 116 17.09 9.29 1.05
C GLU A 116 18.14 8.19 0.77
N LEU A 117 17.69 7.01 0.33
CA LEU A 117 18.57 5.87 0.03
C LEU A 117 18.07 5.14 -1.21
N VAL A 118 19.00 4.61 -1.99
CA VAL A 118 18.74 3.73 -3.13
C VAL A 118 19.48 2.41 -2.89
N GLU A 119 18.72 1.31 -2.84
CA GLU A 119 19.28 -0.05 -2.84
C GLU A 119 19.17 -0.64 -4.24
N ASP A 120 20.29 -1.12 -4.76
CA ASP A 120 20.36 -1.75 -6.09
C ASP A 120 20.23 -3.27 -5.93
N LEU A 121 19.13 -3.83 -6.41
CA LEU A 121 18.87 -5.27 -6.40
C LEU A 121 19.23 -5.94 -7.75
N GLY A 122 19.95 -5.23 -8.61
CA GLY A 122 20.33 -5.70 -9.93
C GLY A 122 19.31 -5.32 -11.00
N ALA A 123 18.18 -6.03 -11.12
CA ALA A 123 17.12 -5.71 -12.06
C ALA A 123 16.24 -4.53 -11.57
N ASP A 124 16.02 -4.44 -10.28
CA ASP A 124 15.18 -3.45 -9.64
C ASP A 124 15.98 -2.55 -8.68
N LEU A 125 15.43 -1.39 -8.37
CA LEU A 125 15.87 -0.51 -7.32
C LEU A 125 14.80 -0.42 -6.23
N LEU A 126 15.22 -0.36 -4.97
CA LEU A 126 14.38 0.11 -3.88
C LEU A 126 14.76 1.54 -3.53
N LEU A 127 13.79 2.42 -3.60
CA LEU A 127 13.96 3.81 -3.22
C LEU A 127 13.31 4.02 -1.86
N HIS A 128 14.12 4.34 -0.86
CA HIS A 128 13.63 4.78 0.44
C HIS A 128 13.37 6.27 0.36
N CYS A 129 12.12 6.63 0.38
CA CYS A 129 11.66 8.01 0.22
C CYS A 129 11.07 8.56 1.51
N ARG A 130 11.22 9.87 1.69
CA ARG A 130 10.56 10.62 2.76
C ARG A 130 9.70 11.74 2.18
N ALA A 131 8.43 11.76 2.57
CA ALA A 131 7.47 12.80 2.23
C ALA A 131 6.93 13.41 3.53
N GLY A 132 7.46 14.58 3.92
CA GLY A 132 7.25 15.14 5.25
C GLY A 132 7.76 14.16 6.33
N GLU A 133 6.89 13.76 7.24
CA GLU A 133 7.18 12.78 8.29
C GLU A 133 7.01 11.33 7.81
N LEU A 134 6.36 11.11 6.66
CA LEU A 134 6.11 9.77 6.16
C LEU A 134 7.34 9.18 5.49
N ARG A 135 7.58 7.90 5.79
CA ARG A 135 8.55 7.08 5.09
C ARG A 135 7.84 6.06 4.22
N LEU A 136 8.39 5.82 3.04
CA LEU A 136 7.86 4.84 2.09
C LEU A 136 8.99 4.24 1.27
N VAL A 137 8.74 3.01 0.81
CA VAL A 137 9.62 2.29 -0.10
C VAL A 137 8.94 2.19 -1.46
N VAL A 138 9.68 2.50 -2.52
CA VAL A 138 9.24 2.33 -3.90
C VAL A 138 10.12 1.28 -4.56
N ARG A 139 9.51 0.27 -5.19
CA ARG A 139 10.23 -0.68 -6.03
C ARG A 139 10.03 -0.29 -7.49
N THR A 140 11.12 -0.06 -8.20
CA THR A 140 11.08 0.34 -9.61
C THR A 140 12.15 -0.37 -10.41
N ALA A 141 11.94 -0.51 -11.72
CA ALA A 141 12.97 -1.03 -12.61
C ALA A 141 14.24 -0.16 -12.55
N ARG A 142 15.39 -0.80 -12.76
CA ARG A 142 16.69 -0.12 -12.73
C ARG A 142 16.71 1.08 -13.68
N ARG A 143 17.26 2.18 -13.19
CA ARG A 143 17.43 3.45 -13.91
C ARG A 143 18.92 3.77 -14.02
N THR A 144 19.27 4.54 -15.02
CA THR A 144 20.65 5.01 -15.22
C THR A 144 20.95 6.34 -14.54
N ASP A 145 19.91 7.11 -14.23
CA ASP A 145 20.01 8.41 -13.59
C ASP A 145 20.21 8.28 -12.07
N LYS A 146 21.10 9.10 -11.52
CA LYS A 146 21.27 9.19 -10.07
C LYS A 146 20.12 10.01 -9.48
N ILE A 147 19.29 9.36 -8.65
CA ILE A 147 18.12 10.00 -8.03
C ILE A 147 18.24 10.13 -6.51
N GLN A 148 19.25 9.52 -5.89
CA GLN A 148 19.49 9.69 -4.45
C GLN A 148 19.79 11.14 -4.10
N GLY A 149 19.18 11.66 -3.06
CA GLY A 149 19.23 13.05 -2.63
C GLY A 149 18.32 13.99 -3.42
N GLN A 150 17.56 13.48 -4.39
CA GLN A 150 16.62 14.29 -5.18
C GLN A 150 15.18 14.13 -4.66
N THR A 151 14.39 15.19 -4.83
CA THR A 151 12.95 15.11 -4.66
C THR A 151 12.33 14.64 -5.97
N VAL A 152 11.58 13.56 -5.91
CA VAL A 152 10.88 12.95 -7.05
C VAL A 152 9.38 13.03 -6.85
N LYS A 153 8.63 13.07 -7.96
CA LYS A 153 7.18 12.88 -7.94
C LYS A 153 6.88 11.39 -7.92
N LEU A 154 6.06 11.00 -6.96
CA LEU A 154 5.54 9.66 -6.78
C LEU A 154 4.04 9.70 -7.10
N PHE A 155 3.54 8.67 -7.75
CA PHE A 155 2.15 8.59 -8.16
C PHE A 155 1.54 7.31 -7.61
N PHE A 156 0.44 7.42 -6.89
CA PHE A 156 -0.27 6.32 -6.27
C PHE A 156 -1.52 6.00 -7.12
N PRO A 157 -1.48 4.96 -7.98
CA PRO A 157 -2.65 4.57 -8.75
C PRO A 157 -3.80 4.23 -7.81
N VAL A 158 -4.95 4.85 -8.07
CA VAL A 158 -6.12 4.75 -7.18
C VAL A 158 -6.58 3.31 -7.02
N ASP A 159 -6.54 2.50 -8.07
CA ASP A 159 -6.92 1.08 -8.07
C ASP A 159 -5.99 0.17 -7.28
N LYS A 160 -4.81 0.67 -6.90
CA LYS A 160 -3.78 -0.04 -6.13
C LYS A 160 -3.76 0.32 -4.65
N LEU A 161 -4.57 1.28 -4.25
CA LEU A 161 -4.70 1.66 -2.86
C LEU A 161 -5.55 0.64 -2.09
N HIS A 162 -5.09 0.30 -0.89
CA HIS A 162 -5.80 -0.51 0.09
C HIS A 162 -6.22 0.36 1.27
N LEU A 163 -7.44 0.18 1.73
CA LEU A 163 -7.94 0.83 2.94
C LEU A 163 -8.30 -0.24 3.97
N PHE A 164 -7.85 -0.04 5.20
CA PHE A 164 -8.18 -0.89 6.33
C PHE A 164 -8.90 -0.07 7.39
N ILE A 165 -10.02 -0.60 7.89
CA ILE A 165 -10.86 0.00 8.93
C ILE A 165 -10.98 -1.02 10.05
N ASP A 166 -10.75 -0.62 11.29
CA ASP A 166 -10.78 -1.53 12.44
C ASP A 166 -9.93 -2.79 12.21
N HIS A 167 -8.73 -2.58 11.63
CA HIS A 167 -7.79 -3.66 11.26
C HIS A 167 -8.34 -4.68 10.26
N ARG A 168 -9.35 -4.32 9.47
CA ARG A 168 -9.89 -5.16 8.39
C ARG A 168 -9.85 -4.42 7.07
N ARG A 169 -9.57 -5.14 6.01
CA ARG A 169 -9.61 -4.57 4.67
C ARG A 169 -11.03 -4.11 4.34
N PHE A 170 -11.13 -2.90 3.81
CA PHE A 170 -12.32 -2.39 3.18
C PHE A 170 -12.31 -2.78 1.69
N ASP A 171 -13.28 -3.59 1.28
CA ASP A 171 -13.50 -3.91 -0.13
C ASP A 171 -14.59 -3.00 -0.69
N PRO A 172 -14.23 -2.11 -1.65
CA PRO A 172 -15.24 -1.24 -2.28
C PRO A 172 -16.30 -2.09 -2.98
N PRO A 173 -17.55 -1.64 -3.00
CA PRO A 173 -18.61 -2.34 -3.72
C PRO A 173 -18.22 -2.48 -5.20
N THR A 174 -18.33 -3.71 -5.70
CA THR A 174 -18.11 -4.00 -7.13
C THR A 174 -19.11 -3.21 -7.96
N THR A 175 -18.62 -2.20 -8.66
CA THR A 175 -19.39 -1.56 -9.73
C THR A 175 -19.57 -2.59 -10.84
N THR A 176 -20.73 -3.24 -10.87
CA THR A 176 -21.15 -4.01 -12.06
C THR A 176 -21.28 -2.99 -13.19
N PRO A 177 -20.54 -3.13 -14.28
CA PRO A 177 -20.76 -2.25 -15.44
C PRO A 177 -22.18 -2.53 -15.98
N THR A 178 -22.97 -1.48 -16.04
CA THR A 178 -24.30 -1.49 -16.68
C THR A 178 -24.11 -1.51 -18.18
#